data_b6b723bc6be4c97599b608d200d774bd
#
_entry.id   b6b723bc6be4c97599b608d200d774bd
#
_cell.length_a   1.000
_cell.length_b   1.000
_cell.length_c   1.000
_cell.angle_alpha   90.00
_cell.angle_beta   90.00
_cell.angle_gamma   90.00
#
_symmetry.space_group_name_H-M   'P 1'
#
loop_
_entity.id
_entity.type
_entity.pdbx_description
1 polymer ?
#
loop_
_entity_poly.entity_id
_entity_poly.type
_entity_poly.pdbx_seq_one_letter_code
_entity_poly.pdbx_strand_id
1 'polypeptide(L)'
;MNLILCGMMCVGKTTVGKKVAELTSRCWVDTDQLIEERHGKISQIFAQQGEAHFRALETQIVEALSTQDGLVISTGGGLVLRDENVNLLKENGKIVFLRAQLETLLSRLSTDGTRPLLCSQTESATVRLSNLLTQRTPIYQQVADYIIDVDEKTVEEVAAELIKLTQIV
;
A
#
# COMPACT_ATOMS: atom_id res chain seq x y z
N MET A 1 -11.62 7.43 -12.88
CA MET A 1 -10.61 7.84 -11.88
C MET A 1 -10.40 6.71 -10.89
N ASN A 2 -9.15 6.30 -10.66
CA ASN A 2 -8.77 5.27 -9.71
C ASN A 2 -8.56 5.85 -8.31
N LEU A 3 -8.74 5.01 -7.28
CA LEU A 3 -8.39 5.32 -5.90
C LEU A 3 -7.19 4.48 -5.49
N ILE A 4 -6.10 5.11 -5.11
CA ILE A 4 -4.84 4.44 -4.77
C ILE A 4 -4.59 4.58 -3.27
N LEU A 5 -4.47 3.45 -2.56
CA LEU A 5 -4.16 3.41 -1.14
C LEU A 5 -2.68 3.13 -0.94
N CYS A 6 -1.95 4.05 -0.34
CA CYS A 6 -0.55 3.88 0.04
C CYS A 6 -0.36 3.97 1.57
N GLY A 7 0.81 3.60 2.04
CA GLY A 7 1.19 3.63 3.45
C GLY A 7 1.97 2.39 3.88
N MET A 8 2.33 2.37 5.14
CA MET A 8 3.14 1.30 5.72
C MET A 8 2.46 -0.06 5.66
N MET A 9 3.27 -1.12 5.74
CA MET A 9 2.75 -2.46 6.00
C MET A 9 1.89 -2.47 7.27
N CYS A 10 0.93 -3.37 7.33
CA CYS A 10 -0.01 -3.52 8.46
C CYS A 10 -0.95 -2.32 8.71
N VAL A 11 -0.89 -1.24 7.93
CA VAL A 11 -1.80 -0.09 8.11
C VAL A 11 -3.26 -0.41 7.73
N GLY A 12 -3.51 -1.47 6.95
CA GLY A 12 -4.85 -1.94 6.60
C GLY A 12 -5.28 -1.64 5.16
N LYS A 13 -4.36 -1.31 4.24
CA LYS A 13 -4.66 -0.99 2.83
C LYS A 13 -5.57 -2.02 2.16
N THR A 14 -5.21 -3.31 2.28
CA THR A 14 -5.96 -4.43 1.69
C THR A 14 -7.39 -4.50 2.24
N THR A 15 -7.55 -4.39 3.56
CA THR A 15 -8.86 -4.51 4.22
C THR A 15 -9.74 -3.29 3.92
N VAL A 16 -9.19 -2.09 4.04
CA VAL A 16 -9.88 -0.84 3.71
C VAL A 16 -10.21 -0.79 2.21
N GLY A 17 -9.27 -1.17 1.35
CA GLY A 17 -9.48 -1.19 -0.10
C GLY A 17 -10.62 -2.09 -0.53
N LYS A 18 -10.70 -3.31 0.02
CA LYS A 18 -11.82 -4.23 -0.21
C LYS A 18 -13.15 -3.63 0.24
N LYS A 19 -13.17 -3.00 1.43
CA LYS A 19 -14.38 -2.38 1.96
C LYS A 19 -14.86 -1.21 1.12
N VAL A 20 -13.96 -0.36 0.68
CA VAL A 20 -14.28 0.76 -0.23
C VAL A 20 -14.82 0.23 -1.57
N ALA A 21 -14.18 -0.77 -2.15
CA ALA A 21 -14.62 -1.37 -3.41
C ALA A 21 -16.03 -1.97 -3.30
N GLU A 22 -16.32 -2.66 -2.18
CA GLU A 22 -17.66 -3.18 -1.86
C GLU A 22 -18.70 -2.04 -1.82
N LEU A 23 -18.42 -0.98 -1.05
CA LEU A 23 -19.33 0.14 -0.86
C LEU A 23 -19.57 0.98 -2.11
N THR A 24 -18.60 1.02 -3.03
CA THR A 24 -18.65 1.82 -4.27
C THR A 24 -18.89 0.97 -5.53
N SER A 25 -19.11 -0.33 -5.39
CA SER A 25 -19.26 -1.28 -6.50
C SER A 25 -18.11 -1.24 -7.52
N ARG A 26 -16.89 -0.96 -7.05
CA ARG A 26 -15.66 -0.89 -7.85
C ARG A 26 -14.86 -2.20 -7.76
N CYS A 27 -14.00 -2.43 -8.76
CA CYS A 27 -13.04 -3.52 -8.68
C CYS A 27 -11.89 -3.15 -7.74
N TRP A 28 -11.53 -4.08 -6.84
CA TRP A 28 -10.37 -3.96 -5.98
C TRP A 28 -9.20 -4.78 -6.54
N VAL A 29 -8.00 -4.22 -6.45
CA VAL A 29 -6.74 -4.89 -6.79
C VAL A 29 -5.67 -4.61 -5.74
N ASP A 30 -4.77 -5.58 -5.51
CA ASP A 30 -3.59 -5.44 -4.67
C ASP A 30 -2.35 -5.69 -5.54
N THR A 31 -1.42 -4.73 -5.55
CA THR A 31 -0.26 -4.81 -6.44
C THR A 31 0.68 -5.94 -6.06
N ASP A 32 0.86 -6.23 -4.76
CA ASP A 32 1.69 -7.31 -4.29
C ASP A 32 1.07 -8.67 -4.69
N GLN A 33 -0.24 -8.81 -4.54
CA GLN A 33 -0.96 -10.01 -4.98
C GLN A 33 -0.84 -10.23 -6.49
N LEU A 34 -1.01 -9.18 -7.31
CA LEU A 34 -0.85 -9.28 -8.77
C LEU A 34 0.56 -9.72 -9.18
N ILE A 35 1.59 -9.25 -8.45
CA ILE A 35 2.97 -9.70 -8.69
C ILE A 35 3.10 -11.19 -8.33
N GLU A 36 2.59 -11.61 -7.17
CA GLU A 36 2.68 -13.02 -6.76
C GLU A 36 1.93 -13.98 -7.68
N GLU A 37 0.77 -13.58 -8.19
CA GLU A 37 -0.01 -14.37 -9.15
C GLU A 37 0.73 -14.60 -10.48
N ARG A 38 1.53 -13.61 -10.92
CA ARG A 38 2.24 -13.66 -12.22
C ARG A 38 3.64 -14.21 -12.13
N HIS A 39 4.34 -13.96 -11.03
CA HIS A 39 5.79 -14.18 -10.91
C HIS A 39 6.19 -15.07 -9.73
N GLY A 40 5.23 -15.51 -8.90
CA GLY A 40 5.49 -16.30 -7.71
C GLY A 40 5.76 -15.44 -6.46
N LYS A 41 6.03 -16.09 -5.34
CA LYS A 41 6.15 -15.44 -4.04
C LYS A 41 7.19 -14.32 -4.02
N ILE A 42 6.83 -13.17 -3.49
CA ILE A 42 7.70 -11.98 -3.37
C ILE A 42 9.00 -12.33 -2.65
N SER A 43 8.95 -13.16 -1.58
CA SER A 43 10.15 -13.62 -0.88
C SER A 43 11.13 -14.38 -1.78
N GLN A 44 10.65 -15.17 -2.73
CA GLN A 44 11.47 -15.89 -3.70
C GLN A 44 12.04 -14.94 -4.76
N ILE A 45 11.25 -13.97 -5.22
CA ILE A 45 11.71 -12.94 -6.17
C ILE A 45 12.89 -12.17 -5.55
N PHE A 46 12.76 -11.72 -4.30
CA PHE A 46 13.86 -11.04 -3.59
C PHE A 46 15.09 -11.92 -3.45
N ALA A 47 14.92 -13.19 -3.07
CA ALA A 47 16.05 -14.12 -2.86
C ALA A 47 16.78 -14.49 -4.16
N GLN A 48 16.06 -14.64 -5.27
CA GLN A 48 16.61 -15.14 -6.53
C GLN A 48 17.03 -14.04 -7.49
N GLN A 49 16.30 -12.90 -7.52
CA GLN A 49 16.43 -11.86 -8.54
C GLN A 49 16.74 -10.48 -7.93
N GLY A 50 16.61 -10.33 -6.60
CA GLY A 50 16.94 -9.12 -5.87
C GLY A 50 15.87 -8.03 -5.92
N GLU A 51 16.08 -6.99 -5.11
CA GLU A 51 15.12 -5.89 -4.95
C GLU A 51 14.90 -5.10 -6.24
N ALA A 52 15.95 -4.85 -7.03
CA ALA A 52 15.85 -4.07 -8.27
C ALA A 52 14.87 -4.72 -9.27
N HIS A 53 14.89 -6.05 -9.37
CA HIS A 53 13.96 -6.78 -10.23
C HIS A 53 12.52 -6.66 -9.71
N PHE A 54 12.31 -6.83 -8.39
CA PHE A 54 10.99 -6.64 -7.79
C PHE A 54 10.42 -5.23 -8.06
N ARG A 55 11.25 -4.18 -7.94
CA ARG A 55 10.83 -2.81 -8.26
C ARG A 55 10.46 -2.61 -9.73
N ALA A 56 11.13 -3.31 -10.65
CA ALA A 56 10.74 -3.30 -12.06
C ALA A 56 9.38 -3.97 -12.30
N LEU A 57 9.07 -5.06 -11.57
CA LEU A 57 7.76 -5.70 -11.61
C LEU A 57 6.65 -4.79 -11.05
N GLU A 58 6.91 -4.05 -9.96
CA GLU A 58 5.97 -3.04 -9.45
C GLU A 58 5.65 -2.01 -10.53
N THR A 59 6.65 -1.49 -11.24
CA THR A 59 6.44 -0.50 -12.32
C THR A 59 5.60 -1.09 -13.46
N GLN A 60 5.86 -2.32 -13.90
CA GLN A 60 5.06 -2.99 -14.94
C GLN A 60 3.59 -3.16 -14.54
N ILE A 61 3.33 -3.48 -13.27
CA ILE A 61 1.95 -3.56 -12.75
C ILE A 61 1.30 -2.18 -12.78
N VAL A 62 2.01 -1.13 -12.35
CA VAL A 62 1.49 0.24 -12.37
C VAL A 62 1.16 0.70 -13.78
N GLU A 63 2.04 0.46 -14.77
CA GLU A 63 1.78 0.74 -16.20
C GLU A 63 0.48 0.09 -16.67
N ALA A 64 0.26 -1.17 -16.33
CA ALA A 64 -0.96 -1.89 -16.71
C ALA A 64 -2.22 -1.37 -16.00
N LEU A 65 -2.11 -0.91 -14.76
CA LEU A 65 -3.24 -0.36 -13.98
C LEU A 65 -3.55 1.09 -14.35
N SER A 66 -2.57 1.89 -14.76
CA SER A 66 -2.76 3.31 -15.14
C SER A 66 -3.67 3.48 -16.36
N THR A 67 -3.75 2.47 -17.23
CA THR A 67 -4.64 2.45 -18.40
C THR A 67 -6.09 2.07 -18.08
N GLN A 68 -6.38 1.64 -16.86
CA GLN A 68 -7.71 1.21 -16.41
C GLN A 68 -8.36 2.32 -15.57
N ASP A 69 -9.69 2.28 -15.45
CA ASP A 69 -10.47 3.26 -14.69
C ASP A 69 -11.40 2.58 -13.67
N GLY A 70 -11.75 3.32 -12.63
CA GLY A 70 -12.72 2.86 -11.64
C GLY A 70 -12.18 1.80 -10.67
N LEU A 71 -10.87 1.69 -10.50
CA LEU A 71 -10.23 0.74 -9.58
C LEU A 71 -10.04 1.33 -8.18
N VAL A 72 -10.05 0.44 -7.19
CA VAL A 72 -9.47 0.66 -5.85
C VAL A 72 -8.19 -0.16 -5.77
N ILE A 73 -7.05 0.52 -5.69
CA ILE A 73 -5.72 -0.09 -5.77
C ILE A 73 -5.05 -0.03 -4.39
N SER A 74 -4.78 -1.17 -3.79
CA SER A 74 -3.92 -1.29 -2.60
C SER A 74 -2.48 -1.51 -3.05
N THR A 75 -1.57 -0.58 -2.70
CA THR A 75 -0.17 -0.67 -3.15
C THR A 75 0.70 -1.43 -2.15
N GLY A 76 1.76 -2.08 -2.64
CA GLY A 76 2.90 -2.44 -1.82
C GLY A 76 3.50 -1.21 -1.13
N GLY A 77 4.05 -1.38 0.08
CA GLY A 77 4.54 -0.24 0.89
C GLY A 77 5.72 0.51 0.25
N GLY A 78 6.43 -0.09 -0.68
CA GLY A 78 7.55 0.56 -1.39
C GLY A 78 7.22 1.12 -2.76
N LEU A 79 6.04 0.83 -3.30
CA LEU A 79 5.69 1.13 -4.69
C LEU A 79 5.71 2.64 -5.00
N VAL A 80 5.18 3.46 -4.10
CA VAL A 80 5.10 4.92 -4.26
C VAL A 80 6.39 5.65 -3.86
N LEU A 81 7.47 4.93 -3.56
CA LEU A 81 8.79 5.52 -3.33
C LEU A 81 9.52 5.87 -4.65
N ARG A 82 8.98 5.43 -5.79
CA ARG A 82 9.49 5.76 -7.12
C ARG A 82 8.58 6.78 -7.78
N ASP A 83 9.16 7.92 -8.17
CA ASP A 83 8.43 9.02 -8.81
C ASP A 83 7.75 8.57 -10.11
N GLU A 84 8.37 7.66 -10.86
CA GLU A 84 7.80 7.07 -12.07
C GLU A 84 6.44 6.43 -11.80
N ASN A 85 6.34 5.59 -10.77
CA ASN A 85 5.09 4.94 -10.39
C ASN A 85 4.04 5.96 -9.93
N VAL A 86 4.47 6.96 -9.15
CA VAL A 86 3.59 8.03 -8.65
C VAL A 86 3.00 8.82 -9.82
N ASN A 87 3.81 9.20 -10.80
CA ASN A 87 3.37 9.94 -11.96
C ASN A 87 2.31 9.16 -12.75
N LEU A 88 2.57 7.90 -13.06
CA LEU A 88 1.63 7.03 -13.77
C LEU A 88 0.30 6.86 -12.99
N LEU A 89 0.37 6.64 -11.67
CA LEU A 89 -0.83 6.50 -10.85
C LEU A 89 -1.67 7.79 -10.80
N LYS A 90 -1.01 8.96 -10.78
CA LYS A 90 -1.68 10.27 -10.73
C LYS A 90 -2.31 10.70 -12.05
N GLU A 91 -1.93 10.13 -13.20
CA GLU A 91 -2.56 10.44 -14.49
C GLU A 91 -4.08 10.17 -14.47
N ASN A 92 -4.51 9.10 -13.80
CA ASN A 92 -5.92 8.72 -13.73
C ASN A 92 -6.36 8.30 -12.32
N GLY A 93 -5.77 8.89 -11.26
CA GLY A 93 -6.09 8.47 -9.91
C GLY A 93 -5.78 9.49 -8.83
N LYS A 94 -6.29 9.22 -7.63
CA LYS A 94 -5.99 9.96 -6.40
C LYS A 94 -5.29 9.04 -5.41
N ILE A 95 -4.17 9.49 -4.87
CA ILE A 95 -3.39 8.76 -3.88
C ILE A 95 -3.84 9.18 -2.48
N VAL A 96 -4.25 8.20 -1.68
CA VAL A 96 -4.61 8.37 -0.27
C VAL A 96 -3.57 7.67 0.59
N PHE A 97 -2.93 8.42 1.46
CA PHE A 97 -2.04 7.89 2.47
C PHE A 97 -2.81 7.48 3.72
N LEU A 98 -2.87 6.19 3.99
CA LEU A 98 -3.34 5.66 5.27
C LEU A 98 -2.19 5.74 6.28
N ARG A 99 -2.33 6.62 7.28
CA ARG A 99 -1.33 6.88 8.30
C ARG A 99 -1.71 6.21 9.61
N ALA A 100 -0.74 5.58 10.27
CA ALA A 100 -0.89 5.00 11.61
C ALA A 100 0.33 5.27 12.46
N GLN A 101 0.15 5.29 13.77
CA GLN A 101 1.23 5.34 14.76
C GLN A 101 1.98 4.00 14.79
N LEU A 102 3.24 4.04 15.27
CA LEU A 102 4.09 2.85 15.36
C LEU A 102 3.45 1.75 16.19
N GLU A 103 2.82 2.11 17.31
CA GLU A 103 2.14 1.19 18.23
C GLU A 103 1.01 0.42 17.54
N THR A 104 0.22 1.11 16.73
CA THR A 104 -0.86 0.50 15.94
C THR A 104 -0.32 -0.49 14.92
N LEU A 105 0.77 -0.14 14.23
CA LEU A 105 1.43 -1.01 13.26
C LEU A 105 2.03 -2.26 13.93
N LEU A 106 2.68 -2.09 15.09
CA LEU A 106 3.27 -3.18 15.86
C LEU A 106 2.21 -4.15 16.38
N SER A 107 1.08 -3.65 16.90
CA SER A 107 -0.02 -4.48 17.38
C SER A 107 -0.60 -5.36 16.25
N ARG A 108 -0.71 -4.82 15.05
CA ARG A 108 -1.21 -5.55 13.87
C ARG A 108 -0.16 -6.49 13.27
N LEU A 109 1.13 -6.17 13.41
CA LEU A 109 2.22 -7.01 12.92
C LEU A 109 2.33 -8.33 13.67
N SER A 110 2.08 -8.35 14.97
CA SER A 110 2.13 -9.57 15.82
C SER A 110 1.13 -10.64 15.40
N THR A 111 0.10 -10.26 14.64
CA THR A 111 -0.93 -11.16 14.12
C THR A 111 -0.66 -11.65 12.67
N ASP A 112 0.35 -11.08 11.98
CA ASP A 112 0.63 -11.35 10.56
C ASP A 112 2.05 -11.92 10.34
N GLY A 113 2.18 -13.25 10.34
CA GLY A 113 3.46 -13.98 10.24
C GLY A 113 4.14 -13.99 8.85
N THR A 114 3.71 -13.19 7.86
CA THR A 114 4.05 -13.42 6.43
C THR A 114 5.06 -12.43 5.79
N ARG A 115 5.79 -11.57 6.56
CA ARG A 115 6.55 -10.44 5.96
C ARG A 115 8.07 -10.57 6.00
N PRO A 116 8.75 -10.76 4.84
CA PRO A 116 10.20 -11.01 4.75
C PRO A 116 11.09 -9.82 5.16
N LEU A 117 10.65 -8.58 5.01
CA LEU A 117 11.44 -7.38 5.36
C LEU A 117 11.71 -7.22 6.87
N LEU A 118 11.01 -7.97 7.72
CA LEU A 118 11.15 -7.94 9.17
C LEU A 118 11.95 -9.14 9.72
N CYS A 119 12.35 -10.08 8.86
CA CYS A 119 13.04 -11.32 9.22
C CYS A 119 14.57 -11.20 9.11
N SER A 120 15.24 -10.22 9.75
CA SER A 120 16.68 -10.29 9.97
C SER A 120 17.01 -10.64 11.40
N GLN A 121 18.03 -11.43 11.57
CA GLN A 121 18.47 -11.93 12.88
C GLN A 121 19.19 -10.87 13.75
N THR A 122 19.43 -9.65 13.27
CA THR A 122 20.27 -8.64 13.90
C THR A 122 19.55 -7.45 14.51
N GLU A 123 18.33 -7.11 14.04
CA GLU A 123 17.52 -6.02 14.60
C GLU A 123 16.14 -6.50 14.98
N SER A 124 15.57 -5.95 16.07
CA SER A 124 14.19 -6.23 16.44
C SER A 124 13.23 -5.70 15.37
N ALA A 125 12.13 -6.41 15.13
CA ALA A 125 11.07 -5.97 14.21
C ALA A 125 10.58 -4.54 14.50
N THR A 126 10.55 -4.16 15.77
CA THR A 126 10.20 -2.80 16.22
C THR A 126 11.14 -1.73 15.66
N VAL A 127 12.47 -1.94 15.81
CA VAL A 127 13.47 -0.97 15.33
C VAL A 127 13.39 -0.82 13.82
N ARG A 128 13.24 -1.92 13.09
CA ARG A 128 13.11 -1.89 11.63
C ARG A 128 11.85 -1.17 11.18
N LEU A 129 10.72 -1.46 11.79
CA LEU A 129 9.46 -0.82 11.45
C LEU A 129 9.52 0.68 11.75
N SER A 130 10.12 1.07 12.88
CA SER A 130 10.35 2.47 13.25
C SER A 130 11.23 3.20 12.24
N ASN A 131 12.34 2.59 11.83
CA ASN A 131 13.24 3.16 10.81
C ASN A 131 12.54 3.32 9.46
N LEU A 132 11.80 2.30 9.01
CA LEU A 132 11.03 2.37 7.77
C LEU A 132 9.94 3.45 7.84
N LEU A 133 9.25 3.56 8.98
CA LEU A 133 8.22 4.57 9.19
C LEU A 133 8.82 5.99 9.09
N THR A 134 9.94 6.23 9.77
CA THR A 134 10.64 7.52 9.73
C THR A 134 11.10 7.89 8.32
N GLN A 135 11.63 6.93 7.57
CA GLN A 135 12.13 7.17 6.21
C GLN A 135 11.01 7.39 5.20
N ARG A 136 9.90 6.65 5.31
CA ARG A 136 8.84 6.61 4.29
C ARG A 136 7.72 7.61 4.50
N THR A 137 7.43 7.98 5.76
CA THR A 137 6.33 8.91 6.07
C THR A 137 6.44 10.24 5.32
N PRO A 138 7.61 10.90 5.22
CA PRO A 138 7.72 12.14 4.44
C PRO A 138 7.38 11.94 2.96
N ILE A 139 7.78 10.80 2.38
CA ILE A 139 7.50 10.48 0.97
C ILE A 139 5.99 10.24 0.77
N TYR A 140 5.36 9.42 1.64
CA TYR A 140 3.92 9.20 1.57
C TYR A 140 3.13 10.51 1.68
N GLN A 141 3.54 11.41 2.60
CA GLN A 141 2.91 12.72 2.75
C GLN A 141 3.06 13.60 1.51
N GLN A 142 4.22 13.57 0.87
CA GLN A 142 4.51 14.37 -0.31
C GLN A 142 3.71 13.90 -1.54
N VAL A 143 3.54 12.59 -1.72
CA VAL A 143 2.87 12.03 -2.90
C VAL A 143 1.35 11.98 -2.77
N ALA A 144 0.82 11.99 -1.55
CA ALA A 144 -0.61 11.81 -1.30
C ALA A 144 -1.42 13.07 -1.65
N ASP A 145 -2.58 12.85 -2.26
CA ASP A 145 -3.62 13.88 -2.42
C ASP A 145 -4.44 14.06 -1.13
N TYR A 146 -4.60 12.97 -0.34
CA TYR A 146 -5.31 12.96 0.92
C TYR A 146 -4.57 12.10 1.95
N ILE A 147 -4.72 12.45 3.24
CA ILE A 147 -4.16 11.69 4.36
C ILE A 147 -5.30 11.33 5.31
N ILE A 148 -5.38 10.06 5.69
CA ILE A 148 -6.36 9.56 6.66
C ILE A 148 -5.62 8.84 7.79
N ASP A 149 -5.83 9.29 9.02
CA ASP A 149 -5.37 8.58 10.22
C ASP A 149 -6.29 7.39 10.50
N VAL A 150 -5.69 6.22 10.66
CA VAL A 150 -6.44 4.97 10.90
C VAL A 150 -6.38 4.49 12.35
N ASP A 151 -5.70 5.25 13.21
CA ASP A 151 -5.62 4.92 14.63
C ASP A 151 -7.01 5.05 15.26
N GLU A 152 -7.37 4.09 16.12
CA GLU A 152 -8.64 4.04 16.84
C GLU A 152 -9.91 3.99 15.97
N LYS A 153 -9.78 3.82 14.65
CA LYS A 153 -10.90 3.71 13.71
C LYS A 153 -11.12 2.28 13.24
N THR A 154 -12.39 1.95 13.06
CA THR A 154 -12.80 0.72 12.37
C THR A 154 -12.56 0.83 10.86
N VAL A 155 -12.56 -0.31 10.19
CA VAL A 155 -12.42 -0.36 8.71
C VAL A 155 -13.56 0.40 8.04
N GLU A 156 -14.77 0.29 8.57
CA GLU A 156 -15.98 0.96 8.08
C GLU A 156 -15.86 2.48 8.19
N GLU A 157 -15.37 2.99 9.32
CA GLU A 157 -15.16 4.43 9.54
C GLU A 157 -14.11 4.99 8.59
N VAL A 158 -12.97 4.30 8.43
CA VAL A 158 -11.92 4.70 7.47
C VAL A 158 -12.44 4.68 6.04
N ALA A 159 -13.19 3.63 5.65
CA ALA A 159 -13.76 3.53 4.31
C ALA A 159 -14.78 4.64 4.02
N ALA A 160 -15.66 4.95 4.98
CA ALA A 160 -16.65 6.02 4.86
C ALA A 160 -15.99 7.40 4.74
N GLU A 161 -14.97 7.68 5.57
CA GLU A 161 -14.19 8.92 5.49
C GLU A 161 -13.50 9.06 4.13
N LEU A 162 -12.90 7.98 3.65
CA LEU A 162 -12.21 7.94 2.36
C LEU A 162 -13.16 8.23 1.20
N ILE A 163 -14.33 7.58 1.14
CA ILE A 163 -15.35 7.81 0.11
C ILE A 163 -15.81 9.28 0.14
N LYS A 164 -16.06 9.82 1.34
CA LYS A 164 -16.47 11.22 1.53
C LYS A 164 -15.41 12.21 1.04
N LEU A 165 -14.14 12.00 1.40
CA LEU A 165 -13.04 12.90 1.03
C LEU A 165 -12.75 12.88 -0.48
N THR A 166 -12.78 11.71 -1.09
CA THR A 166 -12.42 11.54 -2.50
C THR A 166 -13.62 11.71 -3.45
N GLN A 167 -14.83 11.80 -2.91
CA GLN A 167 -16.09 11.91 -3.66
C GLN A 167 -16.27 10.81 -4.72
N ILE A 168 -15.66 9.64 -4.48
CA ILE A 168 -15.87 8.48 -5.35
C ILE A 168 -17.21 7.82 -5.00
N VAL A 169 -18.02 7.63 -6.03
CA VAL A 169 -19.32 6.95 -5.95
C VAL A 169 -19.25 5.70 -6.79
#